data_0c2ec89aed644bd26bfc56cf731cfba8
#
_entry.id   0c2ec89aed644bd26bfc56cf731cfba8
#
_cell.length_a   1.000
_cell.length_b   1.000
_cell.length_c   1.000
_cell.angle_alpha   90.00
_cell.angle_beta   90.00
_cell.angle_gamma   90.00
#
_symmetry.space_group_name_H-M   'P 1'
#
loop_
_entity.id
_entity.type
_entity.pdbx_description
1 polymer ?
#
loop_
_entity_poly.entity_id
_entity_poly.type
_entity_poly.pdbx_seq_one_letter_code
_entity_poly.pdbx_strand_id
1 'polypeptide(L)'
;MSKPTASEPWIELRLWRQFVTVAEELHFGRAALRLHMTQPPLTQAIAQLERSLGVMLLARTKRSVQLTPQGRALLPQAQALLLQAKAVVLDARALAGGESGRLRLAFVSTVGFSILPPWVMAFRQEFPGVQLDLVEATGDVQLQLLQADEVDAGFILHASGFAVPGLQRLNVAQEPMVLALPESHPLAQRKTLRLQDVWAQPLVTFPRRIVPSLYDAIFGMYQDAGQLPVVAQEAIQMQTIVNLVSAGLGVAWVPASVQQFQRSGVVYRQVQGTGRGSERIAVPGCETSLVWQRSSPSLQRFMGFANVHNAVHADTPSN
;
A
#
# COMPACT_ATOMS: atom_id res chain seq x y z
N MET A 1 -28.17 -31.82 -39.77
CA MET A 1 -27.65 -32.47 -38.54
C MET A 1 -26.51 -31.61 -38.00
N SER A 2 -26.83 -30.73 -37.06
CA SER A 2 -25.84 -29.87 -36.42
C SER A 2 -24.99 -30.71 -35.46
N LYS A 3 -23.65 -30.65 -35.60
CA LYS A 3 -22.72 -31.24 -34.64
C LYS A 3 -22.96 -30.62 -33.25
N PRO A 4 -22.91 -31.40 -32.15
CA PRO A 4 -22.98 -30.84 -30.83
C PRO A 4 -21.74 -29.93 -30.62
N THR A 5 -21.97 -28.69 -30.26
CA THR A 5 -20.96 -27.75 -29.76
C THR A 5 -20.22 -28.44 -28.61
N ALA A 6 -18.92 -28.61 -28.75
CA ALA A 6 -18.07 -29.06 -27.66
C ALA A 6 -18.33 -28.13 -26.46
N SER A 7 -18.85 -28.72 -25.37
CA SER A 7 -18.99 -27.97 -24.12
C SER A 7 -17.61 -27.39 -23.75
N GLU A 8 -17.55 -26.10 -23.52
CA GLU A 8 -16.34 -25.45 -23.00
C GLU A 8 -15.82 -26.24 -21.79
N PRO A 9 -14.53 -26.55 -21.73
CA PRO A 9 -13.98 -27.38 -20.66
C PRO A 9 -14.09 -26.63 -19.34
N TRP A 10 -15.05 -27.04 -18.52
CA TRP A 10 -15.17 -26.52 -17.15
C TRP A 10 -14.03 -27.06 -16.28
N ILE A 11 -13.14 -26.17 -15.81
CA ILE A 11 -11.97 -26.54 -15.02
C ILE A 11 -12.27 -26.27 -13.54
N GLU A 12 -12.21 -27.29 -12.70
CA GLU A 12 -12.47 -27.19 -11.26
C GLU A 12 -11.41 -26.30 -10.55
N LEU A 13 -11.84 -25.44 -9.63
CA LEU A 13 -10.98 -24.63 -8.80
C LEU A 13 -9.93 -25.42 -8.03
N ARG A 14 -10.23 -26.68 -7.70
CA ARG A 14 -9.30 -27.61 -7.05
C ARG A 14 -8.06 -27.84 -7.90
N LEU A 15 -8.18 -27.98 -9.20
CA LEU A 15 -7.04 -28.19 -10.11
C LEU A 15 -6.15 -26.96 -10.18
N TRP A 16 -6.74 -25.77 -10.20
CA TRP A 16 -5.99 -24.51 -10.14
C TRP A 16 -5.22 -24.36 -8.83
N ARG A 17 -5.84 -24.68 -7.69
CA ARG A 17 -5.18 -24.65 -6.38
C ARG A 17 -3.99 -25.62 -6.34
N GLN A 18 -4.14 -26.82 -6.89
CA GLN A 18 -3.08 -27.81 -6.98
C GLN A 18 -1.93 -27.34 -7.86
N PHE A 19 -2.24 -26.73 -9.02
CA PHE A 19 -1.23 -26.12 -9.89
C PHE A 19 -0.44 -25.01 -9.20
N VAL A 20 -1.13 -24.05 -8.59
CA VAL A 20 -0.49 -22.93 -7.88
C VAL A 20 0.44 -23.48 -6.78
N THR A 21 -0.03 -24.45 -5.99
CA THR A 21 0.80 -25.02 -4.92
C THR A 21 2.04 -25.76 -5.46
N VAL A 22 1.94 -26.50 -6.58
CA VAL A 22 3.10 -27.12 -7.21
C VAL A 22 4.04 -26.08 -7.81
N ALA A 23 3.50 -25.01 -8.38
CA ALA A 23 4.27 -23.91 -8.96
C ALA A 23 5.09 -23.14 -7.90
N GLU A 24 4.54 -22.96 -6.71
CA GLU A 24 5.22 -22.32 -5.57
C GLU A 24 6.30 -23.21 -4.96
N GLU A 25 6.01 -24.51 -4.78
CA GLU A 25 6.92 -25.46 -4.15
C GLU A 25 8.00 -25.97 -5.10
N LEU A 26 7.76 -25.94 -6.40
CA LEU A 26 8.60 -26.57 -7.45
C LEU A 26 8.99 -28.02 -7.11
N HIS A 27 8.11 -28.69 -6.34
CA HIS A 27 8.33 -30.04 -5.85
C HIS A 27 7.01 -30.75 -5.52
N PHE A 28 6.64 -31.81 -6.23
CA PHE A 28 5.36 -32.50 -6.05
C PHE A 28 5.17 -33.09 -4.64
N GLY A 29 6.22 -33.63 -4.02
CA GLY A 29 6.13 -34.19 -2.66
C GLY A 29 5.82 -33.12 -1.61
N ARG A 30 6.51 -31.95 -1.64
CA ARG A 30 6.23 -30.82 -0.73
C ARG A 30 4.84 -30.24 -0.98
N ALA A 31 4.48 -30.09 -2.25
CA ALA A 31 3.15 -29.59 -2.62
C ALA A 31 2.04 -30.54 -2.14
N ALA A 32 2.24 -31.86 -2.25
CA ALA A 32 1.29 -32.84 -1.76
C ALA A 32 1.14 -32.78 -0.23
N LEU A 33 2.24 -32.67 0.51
CA LEU A 33 2.20 -32.46 1.97
C LEU A 33 1.45 -31.19 2.34
N ARG A 34 1.72 -30.07 1.67
CA ARG A 34 1.03 -28.78 1.89
C ARG A 34 -0.47 -28.84 1.58
N LEU A 35 -0.86 -29.70 0.64
CA LEU A 35 -2.26 -29.95 0.26
C LEU A 35 -2.92 -31.07 1.07
N HIS A 36 -2.24 -31.66 2.07
CA HIS A 36 -2.70 -32.80 2.87
C HIS A 36 -3.16 -33.98 2.01
N MET A 37 -2.37 -34.33 0.99
CA MET A 37 -2.65 -35.45 0.08
C MET A 37 -1.37 -36.20 -0.27
N THR A 38 -1.51 -37.34 -0.94
CA THR A 38 -0.36 -38.08 -1.49
C THR A 38 0.05 -37.56 -2.85
N GLN A 39 1.29 -37.82 -3.26
CA GLN A 39 1.84 -37.30 -4.54
C GLN A 39 1.16 -37.89 -5.79
N PRO A 40 0.76 -39.17 -5.88
CA PRO A 40 0.17 -39.72 -7.11
C PRO A 40 -1.10 -39.00 -7.57
N PRO A 41 -2.12 -38.75 -6.71
CA PRO A 41 -3.32 -38.02 -7.12
C PRO A 41 -3.02 -36.55 -7.51
N LEU A 42 -2.03 -35.89 -6.88
CA LEU A 42 -1.61 -34.56 -7.26
C LEU A 42 -1.00 -34.55 -8.68
N THR A 43 -0.18 -35.55 -9.00
CA THR A 43 0.40 -35.69 -10.34
C THR A 43 -0.67 -35.91 -11.41
N GLN A 44 -1.68 -36.73 -11.12
CA GLN A 44 -2.82 -36.96 -12.02
C GLN A 44 -3.66 -35.68 -12.23
N ALA A 45 -3.90 -34.92 -11.17
CA ALA A 45 -4.66 -33.67 -11.21
C ALA A 45 -3.96 -32.61 -12.08
N ILE A 46 -2.64 -32.47 -11.97
CA ILE A 46 -1.89 -31.55 -12.83
C ILE A 46 -1.94 -32.01 -14.29
N ALA A 47 -1.78 -33.30 -14.55
CA ALA A 47 -1.88 -33.85 -15.91
C ALA A 47 -3.31 -33.68 -16.49
N GLN A 48 -4.35 -33.73 -15.66
CA GLN A 48 -5.72 -33.44 -16.04
C GLN A 48 -5.87 -31.97 -16.43
N LEU A 49 -5.37 -31.04 -15.62
CA LEU A 49 -5.40 -29.60 -15.89
C LEU A 49 -4.70 -29.26 -17.21
N GLU A 50 -3.48 -29.78 -17.40
CA GLU A 50 -2.69 -29.59 -18.63
C GLU A 50 -3.41 -30.12 -19.86
N ARG A 51 -4.06 -31.28 -19.75
CA ARG A 51 -4.91 -31.84 -20.85
C ARG A 51 -6.12 -30.97 -21.14
N SER A 52 -6.82 -30.46 -20.11
CA SER A 52 -7.99 -29.60 -20.30
C SER A 52 -7.64 -28.27 -20.94
N LEU A 53 -6.43 -27.76 -20.67
CA LEU A 53 -5.92 -26.52 -21.26
C LEU A 53 -5.25 -26.71 -22.62
N GLY A 54 -4.89 -27.94 -22.96
CA GLY A 54 -4.12 -28.23 -24.17
C GLY A 54 -2.67 -27.74 -24.14
N VAL A 55 -2.15 -27.36 -22.96
CA VAL A 55 -0.78 -26.83 -22.80
C VAL A 55 -0.12 -27.41 -21.56
N MET A 56 1.21 -27.59 -21.63
CA MET A 56 2.03 -28.00 -20.50
C MET A 56 2.34 -26.78 -19.62
N LEU A 57 2.08 -26.88 -18.33
CA LEU A 57 2.36 -25.82 -17.35
C LEU A 57 3.67 -26.06 -16.60
N LEU A 58 4.05 -27.33 -16.44
CA LEU A 58 5.24 -27.76 -15.71
C LEU A 58 6.14 -28.62 -16.59
N ALA A 59 7.39 -28.24 -16.67
CA ALA A 59 8.47 -29.08 -17.21
C ALA A 59 9.00 -29.98 -16.09
N ARG A 60 9.01 -31.30 -16.32
CA ARG A 60 9.38 -32.32 -15.31
C ARG A 60 10.60 -33.09 -15.81
N THR A 61 11.61 -33.12 -14.98
CA THR A 61 12.72 -34.07 -15.12
C THR A 61 12.77 -34.99 -13.89
N LYS A 62 13.60 -36.03 -13.92
CA LYS A 62 13.78 -36.92 -12.75
C LYS A 62 14.33 -36.17 -11.50
N ARG A 63 14.87 -34.96 -11.67
CA ARG A 63 15.54 -34.20 -10.60
C ARG A 63 14.96 -32.81 -10.34
N SER A 64 14.08 -32.28 -11.19
CA SER A 64 13.56 -30.91 -11.06
C SER A 64 12.16 -30.75 -11.65
N VAL A 65 11.41 -29.85 -11.06
CA VAL A 65 10.13 -29.33 -11.56
C VAL A 65 10.30 -27.84 -11.81
N GLN A 66 9.95 -27.37 -12.98
CA GLN A 66 10.04 -25.97 -13.37
C GLN A 66 8.77 -25.54 -14.10
N LEU A 67 8.42 -24.28 -14.03
CA LEU A 67 7.34 -23.72 -14.83
C LEU A 67 7.76 -23.59 -16.29
N THR A 68 6.88 -24.00 -17.20
CA THR A 68 7.01 -23.67 -18.63
C THR A 68 6.77 -22.16 -18.83
N PRO A 69 7.07 -21.57 -20.01
CA PRO A 69 6.67 -20.21 -20.32
C PRO A 69 5.16 -19.98 -20.14
N GLN A 70 4.34 -20.96 -20.57
CA GLN A 70 2.89 -20.92 -20.40
C GLN A 70 2.49 -20.99 -18.92
N GLY A 71 3.13 -21.86 -18.13
CA GLY A 71 2.91 -21.96 -16.70
C GLY A 71 3.25 -20.66 -15.97
N ARG A 72 4.35 -19.99 -16.34
CA ARG A 72 4.72 -18.67 -15.79
C ARG A 72 3.71 -17.58 -16.13
N ALA A 73 3.22 -17.56 -17.37
CA ALA A 73 2.22 -16.58 -17.79
C ALA A 73 0.84 -16.82 -17.12
N LEU A 74 0.48 -18.07 -16.86
CA LEU A 74 -0.81 -18.45 -16.32
C LEU A 74 -0.87 -18.41 -14.77
N LEU A 75 0.26 -18.56 -14.09
CA LEU A 75 0.35 -18.59 -12.62
C LEU A 75 -0.31 -17.38 -11.96
N PRO A 76 -0.03 -16.11 -12.35
CA PRO A 76 -0.70 -14.96 -11.74
C PRO A 76 -2.21 -14.96 -11.94
N GLN A 77 -2.68 -15.44 -13.12
CA GLN A 77 -4.11 -15.52 -13.41
C GLN A 77 -4.79 -16.61 -12.54
N ALA A 78 -4.14 -17.75 -12.35
CA ALA A 78 -4.63 -18.82 -11.47
C ALA A 78 -4.69 -18.38 -10.00
N GLN A 79 -3.70 -17.61 -9.54
CA GLN A 79 -3.68 -17.02 -8.20
C GLN A 79 -4.83 -16.04 -8.02
N ALA A 80 -5.05 -15.13 -8.99
CA ALA A 80 -6.15 -14.18 -8.97
C ALA A 80 -7.53 -14.88 -8.94
N LEU A 81 -7.72 -15.94 -9.73
CA LEU A 81 -8.94 -16.74 -9.73
C LEU A 81 -9.23 -17.37 -8.36
N LEU A 82 -8.21 -17.93 -7.70
CA LEU A 82 -8.36 -18.54 -6.38
C LEU A 82 -8.65 -17.51 -5.29
N LEU A 83 -8.05 -16.32 -5.39
CA LEU A 83 -8.36 -15.20 -4.50
C LEU A 83 -9.81 -14.75 -4.67
N GLN A 84 -10.28 -14.65 -5.91
CA GLN A 84 -11.67 -14.27 -6.20
C GLN A 84 -12.66 -15.30 -5.68
N ALA A 85 -12.37 -16.60 -5.85
CA ALA A 85 -13.21 -17.67 -5.30
C ALA A 85 -13.26 -17.64 -3.75
N LYS A 86 -12.16 -17.32 -3.08
CA LYS A 86 -12.15 -17.11 -1.62
C LYS A 86 -13.00 -15.90 -1.22
N ALA A 87 -12.93 -14.80 -1.98
CA ALA A 87 -13.75 -13.62 -1.73
C ALA A 87 -15.24 -13.94 -1.76
N VAL A 88 -15.72 -14.71 -2.77
CA VAL A 88 -17.12 -15.14 -2.86
C VAL A 88 -17.58 -15.90 -1.61
N VAL A 89 -16.75 -16.78 -1.06
CA VAL A 89 -17.10 -17.54 0.16
C VAL A 89 -17.19 -16.61 1.38
N LEU A 90 -16.30 -15.61 1.46
CA LEU A 90 -16.31 -14.61 2.54
C LEU A 90 -17.53 -13.68 2.41
N ASP A 91 -17.85 -13.26 1.19
CA ASP A 91 -19.03 -12.44 0.90
C ASP A 91 -20.33 -13.18 1.23
N ALA A 92 -20.44 -14.47 0.89
CA ALA A 92 -21.58 -15.30 1.24
C ALA A 92 -21.74 -15.43 2.77
N ARG A 93 -20.64 -15.58 3.52
CA ARG A 93 -20.66 -15.60 4.99
C ARG A 93 -21.02 -14.24 5.58
N ALA A 94 -20.52 -13.15 5.00
CA ALA A 94 -20.87 -11.78 5.39
C ALA A 94 -22.37 -11.48 5.15
N LEU A 95 -22.93 -11.97 4.04
CA LEU A 95 -24.36 -11.88 3.73
C LEU A 95 -25.21 -12.71 4.71
N ALA A 96 -24.74 -13.91 5.10
CA ALA A 96 -25.48 -14.80 6.01
C ALA A 96 -25.44 -14.34 7.48
N GLY A 97 -24.39 -13.61 7.90
CA GLY A 97 -24.15 -13.26 9.30
C GLY A 97 -24.29 -11.78 9.66
N GLY A 98 -24.37 -10.87 8.73
CA GLY A 98 -24.55 -9.41 8.95
C GLY A 98 -23.52 -8.69 9.85
N GLU A 99 -22.77 -9.42 10.68
CA GLU A 99 -21.89 -8.92 11.72
C GLU A 99 -20.46 -9.52 11.70
N SER A 100 -20.18 -10.47 10.84
CA SER A 100 -18.85 -11.08 10.74
C SER A 100 -18.27 -10.94 9.34
N GLY A 101 -17.15 -10.25 9.23
CA GLY A 101 -16.45 -10.05 7.98
C GLY A 101 -14.95 -9.90 8.22
N ARG A 102 -14.18 -9.87 7.15
CA ARG A 102 -12.75 -9.56 7.18
C ARG A 102 -12.53 -8.29 6.36
N LEU A 103 -11.73 -7.39 6.88
CA LEU A 103 -11.32 -6.17 6.21
C LEU A 103 -9.79 -6.08 6.22
N ARG A 104 -9.19 -6.09 5.05
CA ARG A 104 -7.74 -6.03 4.85
C ARG A 104 -7.38 -4.61 4.45
N LEU A 105 -6.69 -3.91 5.32
CA LEU A 105 -6.27 -2.52 5.11
C LEU A 105 -4.76 -2.45 4.98
N ALA A 106 -4.29 -1.87 3.88
CA ALA A 106 -2.89 -1.48 3.75
C ALA A 106 -2.71 -0.02 4.18
N PHE A 107 -1.53 0.32 4.70
CA PHE A 107 -1.25 1.69 5.14
C PHE A 107 0.24 2.03 5.04
N VAL A 108 0.53 3.31 4.82
CA VAL A 108 1.89 3.86 4.92
C VAL A 108 2.21 4.17 6.39
N SER A 109 3.49 4.11 6.77
CA SER A 109 3.95 4.33 8.15
C SER A 109 3.44 5.62 8.80
N THR A 110 3.25 6.70 8.04
CA THR A 110 2.73 7.98 8.55
C THR A 110 1.32 7.87 9.13
N VAL A 111 0.48 7.02 8.54
CA VAL A 111 -0.87 6.72 9.04
C VAL A 111 -0.81 5.94 10.35
N GLY A 112 0.18 5.05 10.48
CA GLY A 112 0.44 4.30 11.71
C GLY A 112 0.83 5.18 12.90
N PHE A 113 1.37 6.38 12.66
CA PHE A 113 1.73 7.31 13.74
C PHE A 113 0.54 8.13 14.25
N SER A 114 -0.52 8.27 13.49
CA SER A 114 -1.61 9.20 13.77
C SER A 114 -3.00 8.56 13.71
N ILE A 115 -3.52 8.37 12.52
CA ILE A 115 -4.92 8.03 12.25
C ILE A 115 -5.24 6.58 12.64
N LEU A 116 -4.38 5.63 12.29
CA LEU A 116 -4.70 4.21 12.34
C LEU A 116 -4.96 3.68 13.76
N PRO A 117 -4.12 3.96 14.78
CA PRO A 117 -4.32 3.38 16.11
C PRO A 117 -5.68 3.74 16.73
N PRO A 118 -6.10 5.01 16.80
CA PRO A 118 -7.41 5.35 17.36
C PRO A 118 -8.57 4.80 16.50
N TRP A 119 -8.44 4.79 15.17
CA TRP A 119 -9.48 4.26 14.30
C TRP A 119 -9.64 2.74 14.43
N VAL A 120 -8.55 2.00 14.52
CA VAL A 120 -8.58 0.54 14.74
C VAL A 120 -9.24 0.20 16.07
N MET A 121 -8.89 0.95 17.14
CA MET A 121 -9.49 0.74 18.46
C MET A 121 -10.99 1.01 18.43
N ALA A 122 -11.41 2.16 17.93
CA ALA A 122 -12.82 2.56 17.89
C ALA A 122 -13.63 1.64 16.95
N PHE A 123 -13.11 1.30 15.77
CA PHE A 123 -13.77 0.41 14.83
C PHE A 123 -13.99 -1.00 15.40
N ARG A 124 -13.00 -1.55 16.11
CA ARG A 124 -13.14 -2.87 16.77
C ARG A 124 -14.17 -2.86 17.90
N GLN A 125 -14.34 -1.73 18.59
CA GLN A 125 -15.37 -1.58 19.62
C GLN A 125 -16.78 -1.52 19.01
N GLU A 126 -16.93 -0.80 17.90
CA GLU A 126 -18.21 -0.63 17.22
C GLU A 126 -18.61 -1.86 16.38
N PHE A 127 -17.64 -2.53 15.76
CA PHE A 127 -17.85 -3.69 14.89
C PHE A 127 -17.00 -4.90 15.30
N PRO A 128 -17.27 -5.50 16.48
CA PRO A 128 -16.43 -6.58 17.03
C PRO A 128 -16.39 -7.85 16.19
N GLY A 129 -17.40 -8.05 15.32
CA GLY A 129 -17.45 -9.18 14.40
C GLY A 129 -16.60 -9.01 13.13
N VAL A 130 -16.03 -7.82 12.88
CA VAL A 130 -15.17 -7.56 11.71
C VAL A 130 -13.71 -7.77 12.08
N GLN A 131 -13.08 -8.78 11.49
CA GLN A 131 -11.64 -9.00 11.63
C GLN A 131 -10.88 -7.98 10.78
N LEU A 132 -10.05 -7.14 11.41
CA LEU A 132 -9.13 -6.23 10.74
C LEU A 132 -7.77 -6.89 10.53
N ASP A 133 -7.32 -6.96 9.28
CA ASP A 133 -5.96 -7.31 8.91
C ASP A 133 -5.25 -6.05 8.40
N LEU A 134 -4.12 -5.74 9.02
CA LEU A 134 -3.37 -4.52 8.77
C LEU A 134 -2.04 -4.88 8.10
N VAL A 135 -1.74 -4.25 6.96
CA VAL A 135 -0.53 -4.46 6.18
C VAL A 135 0.21 -3.14 6.01
N GLU A 136 1.37 -3.00 6.64
CA GLU A 136 2.21 -1.84 6.40
C GLU A 136 2.95 -2.01 5.07
N ALA A 137 2.70 -1.09 4.13
CA ALA A 137 3.29 -1.13 2.79
C ALA A 137 3.41 0.29 2.20
N THR A 138 4.38 0.49 1.33
CA THR A 138 4.53 1.73 0.55
C THR A 138 3.42 1.87 -0.49
N GLY A 139 3.17 3.11 -0.97
CA GLY A 139 2.07 3.37 -1.88
C GLY A 139 2.12 2.55 -3.18
N ASP A 140 3.30 2.34 -3.74
CA ASP A 140 3.53 1.51 -4.93
C ASP A 140 3.19 0.03 -4.68
N VAL A 141 3.54 -0.51 -3.51
CA VAL A 141 3.19 -1.87 -3.09
C VAL A 141 1.69 -1.98 -2.81
N GLN A 142 1.08 -0.98 -2.15
CA GLN A 142 -0.36 -0.96 -1.90
C GLN A 142 -1.17 -1.02 -3.20
N LEU A 143 -0.75 -0.32 -4.25
CA LEU A 143 -1.39 -0.38 -5.57
C LEU A 143 -1.34 -1.79 -6.17
N GLN A 144 -0.21 -2.50 -6.02
CA GLN A 144 -0.09 -3.89 -6.46
C GLN A 144 -1.00 -4.83 -5.65
N LEU A 145 -1.06 -4.66 -4.32
CA LEU A 145 -1.93 -5.45 -3.45
C LEU A 145 -3.42 -5.24 -3.75
N LEU A 146 -3.82 -3.99 -4.06
CA LEU A 146 -5.20 -3.67 -4.50
C LEU A 146 -5.54 -4.33 -5.83
N GLN A 147 -4.62 -4.28 -6.81
CA GLN A 147 -4.81 -4.92 -8.11
C GLN A 147 -4.88 -6.45 -8.02
N ALA A 148 -4.16 -7.05 -7.07
CA ALA A 148 -4.18 -8.49 -6.80
C ALA A 148 -5.34 -8.95 -5.91
N ASP A 149 -6.24 -8.05 -5.48
CA ASP A 149 -7.28 -8.30 -4.48
C ASP A 149 -6.73 -8.89 -3.16
N GLU A 150 -5.49 -8.56 -2.81
CA GLU A 150 -4.86 -8.99 -1.55
C GLU A 150 -5.23 -8.09 -0.36
N VAL A 151 -5.60 -6.84 -0.63
CA VAL A 151 -6.18 -5.89 0.33
C VAL A 151 -7.46 -5.27 -0.23
N ASP A 152 -8.34 -4.86 0.67
CA ASP A 152 -9.65 -4.29 0.31
C ASP A 152 -9.56 -2.77 0.11
N ALA A 153 -8.69 -2.11 0.88
CA ALA A 153 -8.40 -0.68 0.75
C ALA A 153 -6.98 -0.37 1.24
N GLY A 154 -6.48 0.80 0.84
CA GLY A 154 -5.15 1.26 1.24
C GLY A 154 -5.16 2.74 1.62
N PHE A 155 -4.38 3.10 2.66
CA PHE A 155 -4.13 4.48 3.01
C PHE A 155 -2.87 4.96 2.28
N ILE A 156 -3.06 5.81 1.28
CA ILE A 156 -1.98 6.31 0.42
C ILE A 156 -1.75 7.80 0.70
N LEU A 157 -0.48 8.15 0.90
CA LEU A 157 0.00 9.53 0.99
C LEU A 157 0.24 10.07 -0.43
N HIS A 158 -0.18 11.31 -0.68
CA HIS A 158 0.04 11.99 -1.97
C HIS A 158 0.10 13.51 -1.80
N ALA A 159 0.53 14.23 -2.83
CA ALA A 159 0.45 15.68 -2.84
C ALA A 159 -1.00 16.17 -2.79
N SER A 160 -1.23 17.34 -2.20
CA SER A 160 -2.56 17.95 -2.15
C SER A 160 -3.15 18.10 -3.55
N GLY A 161 -4.45 17.73 -3.67
CA GLY A 161 -5.18 17.78 -4.93
C GLY A 161 -4.87 16.65 -5.93
N PHE A 162 -3.91 15.76 -5.65
CA PHE A 162 -3.63 14.62 -6.51
C PHE A 162 -4.68 13.52 -6.31
N ALA A 163 -5.11 12.90 -7.41
CA ALA A 163 -5.97 11.72 -7.38
C ALA A 163 -5.23 10.51 -7.94
N VAL A 164 -5.30 9.37 -7.25
CA VAL A 164 -4.76 8.12 -7.77
C VAL A 164 -5.64 7.63 -8.92
N PRO A 165 -5.14 7.53 -10.15
CA PRO A 165 -5.98 7.15 -11.30
C PRO A 165 -6.59 5.77 -11.14
N GLY A 166 -7.85 5.60 -11.56
CA GLY A 166 -8.54 4.30 -11.60
C GLY A 166 -8.99 3.75 -10.25
N LEU A 167 -8.80 4.48 -9.15
CA LEU A 167 -9.28 4.11 -7.81
C LEU A 167 -10.34 5.06 -7.30
N GLN A 168 -11.26 4.53 -6.52
CA GLN A 168 -12.16 5.33 -5.69
C GLN A 168 -11.37 5.82 -4.46
N ARG A 169 -11.73 6.97 -3.90
CA ARG A 169 -11.01 7.53 -2.77
C ARG A 169 -11.92 8.26 -1.79
N LEU A 170 -11.48 8.26 -0.55
CA LEU A 170 -11.98 9.09 0.54
C LEU A 170 -10.77 9.82 1.12
N ASN A 171 -10.77 11.16 1.11
CA ASN A 171 -9.72 11.94 1.80
C ASN A 171 -9.91 11.78 3.31
N VAL A 172 -8.88 11.33 4.01
CA VAL A 172 -8.91 11.08 5.45
C VAL A 172 -8.03 12.02 6.27
N ALA A 173 -7.07 12.71 5.63
CA ALA A 173 -6.27 13.75 6.27
C ALA A 173 -5.67 14.68 5.22
N GLN A 174 -5.52 15.94 5.63
CA GLN A 174 -4.73 16.94 4.91
C GLN A 174 -3.83 17.64 5.91
N GLU A 175 -2.55 17.68 5.62
CA GLU A 175 -1.56 18.22 6.54
C GLU A 175 -0.45 18.99 5.81
N PRO A 176 0.19 19.96 6.48
CA PRO A 176 1.34 20.65 5.93
C PRO A 176 2.58 19.75 5.98
N MET A 177 3.51 19.99 5.08
CA MET A 177 4.87 19.50 5.22
C MET A 177 5.64 20.37 6.21
N VAL A 178 6.45 19.73 7.06
CA VAL A 178 7.40 20.36 7.98
C VAL A 178 8.81 19.90 7.67
N LEU A 179 9.81 20.67 8.10
CA LEU A 179 11.21 20.31 7.95
C LEU A 179 11.68 19.61 9.23
N ALA A 180 12.14 18.36 9.10
CA ALA A 180 12.87 17.66 10.13
C ALA A 180 14.35 17.99 10.00
N LEU A 181 15.02 18.37 11.10
CA LEU A 181 16.45 18.68 11.14
C LEU A 181 17.10 18.12 12.41
N PRO A 182 18.41 17.86 12.36
CA PRO A 182 19.14 17.48 13.56
C PRO A 182 18.97 18.56 14.65
N GLU A 183 18.82 18.15 15.89
CA GLU A 183 18.71 19.08 17.03
C GLU A 183 19.94 19.98 17.15
N SER A 184 21.12 19.48 16.77
CA SER A 184 22.38 20.23 16.72
C SER A 184 22.51 21.21 15.55
N HIS A 185 21.57 21.17 14.60
CA HIS A 185 21.64 22.02 13.40
C HIS A 185 21.43 23.50 13.76
N PRO A 186 22.19 24.47 13.15
CA PRO A 186 22.01 25.89 13.46
C PRO A 186 20.59 26.43 13.26
N LEU A 187 19.86 25.90 12.29
CA LEU A 187 18.47 26.26 12.03
C LEU A 187 17.51 25.72 13.10
N ALA A 188 17.91 24.75 13.90
CA ALA A 188 17.06 24.14 14.94
C ALA A 188 16.68 25.14 16.03
N GLN A 189 17.47 26.18 16.25
CA GLN A 189 17.21 27.22 17.24
C GLN A 189 16.10 28.20 16.80
N ARG A 190 15.74 28.22 15.52
CA ARG A 190 14.68 29.09 15.02
C ARG A 190 13.33 28.41 15.14
N LYS A 191 12.31 29.13 15.61
CA LYS A 191 10.92 28.60 15.71
C LYS A 191 10.28 28.41 14.33
N THR A 192 10.58 29.30 13.40
CA THR A 192 10.06 29.29 12.02
C THR A 192 11.19 29.55 11.05
N LEU A 193 11.20 28.82 9.94
CA LEU A 193 12.19 28.94 8.88
C LEU A 193 11.53 29.58 7.64
N ARG A 194 12.38 30.10 6.77
CA ARG A 194 11.98 30.52 5.41
C ARG A 194 12.56 29.54 4.40
N LEU A 195 11.90 29.36 3.26
CA LEU A 195 12.40 28.46 2.21
C LEU A 195 13.85 28.73 1.82
N GLN A 196 14.25 30.02 1.79
CA GLN A 196 15.65 30.40 1.50
C GLN A 196 16.68 29.87 2.49
N ASP A 197 16.29 29.57 3.73
CA ASP A 197 17.17 28.98 4.73
C ASP A 197 17.42 27.48 4.44
N VAL A 198 16.58 26.87 3.61
CA VAL A 198 16.55 25.43 3.35
C VAL A 198 17.20 25.03 2.03
N TRP A 199 17.25 25.93 1.03
CA TRP A 199 17.70 25.60 -0.34
C TRP A 199 19.07 24.94 -0.41
N ALA A 200 20.01 25.35 0.42
CA ALA A 200 21.38 24.81 0.44
C ALA A 200 21.56 23.58 1.34
N GLN A 201 20.50 23.13 2.03
CA GLN A 201 20.62 22.01 2.94
C GLN A 201 20.55 20.67 2.20
N PRO A 202 21.43 19.72 2.49
CA PRO A 202 21.34 18.40 1.89
C PRO A 202 20.09 17.68 2.38
N LEU A 203 19.37 17.03 1.46
CA LEU A 203 18.11 16.35 1.73
C LEU A 203 18.30 14.86 1.98
N VAL A 204 17.66 14.36 3.02
CA VAL A 204 17.28 12.97 3.16
C VAL A 204 15.84 12.83 2.69
N THR A 205 15.58 12.01 1.68
CA THR A 205 14.26 11.94 1.03
C THR A 205 13.89 10.49 0.69
N PHE A 206 12.70 10.30 0.15
CA PHE A 206 12.25 9.01 -0.37
C PHE A 206 12.45 8.96 -1.90
N PRO A 207 12.67 7.76 -2.49
CA PRO A 207 12.75 7.62 -3.94
C PRO A 207 11.43 8.03 -4.61
N ARG A 208 11.51 8.70 -5.76
CA ARG A 208 10.33 9.20 -6.51
C ARG A 208 9.25 8.12 -6.72
N ARG A 209 9.63 6.85 -6.95
CA ARG A 209 8.70 5.75 -7.21
C ARG A 209 7.72 5.48 -6.05
N ILE A 210 8.10 5.83 -4.81
CA ILE A 210 7.31 5.53 -3.60
C ILE A 210 6.08 6.43 -3.49
N VAL A 211 6.24 7.75 -3.69
CA VAL A 211 5.17 8.75 -3.68
C VAL A 211 5.46 9.78 -4.77
N PRO A 212 5.23 9.45 -6.06
CA PRO A 212 5.63 10.32 -7.18
C PRO A 212 5.09 11.74 -7.08
N SER A 213 3.81 11.90 -6.77
CA SER A 213 3.15 13.21 -6.71
C SER A 213 3.75 14.12 -5.64
N LEU A 214 4.07 13.59 -4.45
CA LEU A 214 4.66 14.36 -3.37
C LEU A 214 6.13 14.67 -3.63
N TYR A 215 6.87 13.72 -4.19
CA TYR A 215 8.24 13.94 -4.64
C TYR A 215 8.30 15.09 -5.66
N ASP A 216 7.46 15.02 -6.69
CA ASP A 216 7.41 16.04 -7.74
C ASP A 216 6.98 17.41 -7.20
N ALA A 217 6.06 17.45 -6.22
CA ALA A 217 5.67 18.70 -5.57
C ALA A 217 6.82 19.30 -4.74
N ILE A 218 7.57 18.49 -3.99
CA ILE A 218 8.74 18.95 -3.23
C ILE A 218 9.84 19.45 -4.17
N PHE A 219 10.21 18.66 -5.19
CA PHE A 219 11.27 19.04 -6.12
C PHE A 219 10.87 20.19 -7.03
N GLY A 220 9.60 20.27 -7.42
CA GLY A 220 9.04 21.41 -8.17
C GLY A 220 9.17 22.73 -7.39
N MET A 221 8.92 22.71 -6.09
CA MET A 221 9.12 23.90 -5.23
C MET A 221 10.58 24.43 -5.29
N TYR A 222 11.57 23.53 -5.35
CA TYR A 222 12.98 23.95 -5.55
C TYR A 222 13.20 24.49 -6.95
N GLN A 223 12.66 23.84 -7.98
CA GLN A 223 12.80 24.29 -9.38
C GLN A 223 12.15 25.67 -9.60
N ASP A 224 10.98 25.92 -9.02
CA ASP A 224 10.29 27.21 -9.08
C ASP A 224 11.13 28.34 -8.44
N ALA A 225 11.99 28.00 -7.48
CA ALA A 225 12.96 28.91 -6.87
C ALA A 225 14.28 29.02 -7.66
N GLY A 226 14.42 28.35 -8.80
CA GLY A 226 15.68 28.28 -9.54
C GLY A 226 16.77 27.49 -8.80
N GLN A 227 16.39 26.60 -7.86
CA GLN A 227 17.29 25.82 -7.03
C GLN A 227 17.29 24.37 -7.44
N LEU A 228 18.38 23.64 -7.16
CA LEU A 228 18.47 22.19 -7.33
C LEU A 228 18.74 21.57 -5.96
N PRO A 229 17.86 20.70 -5.47
CA PRO A 229 18.10 20.05 -4.18
C PRO A 229 19.26 19.06 -4.27
N VAL A 230 20.13 19.08 -3.27
CA VAL A 230 21.21 18.09 -3.12
C VAL A 230 20.66 16.93 -2.28
N VAL A 231 20.46 15.78 -2.89
CA VAL A 231 20.03 14.57 -2.18
C VAL A 231 21.25 13.91 -1.55
N ALA A 232 21.32 13.94 -0.21
CA ALA A 232 22.38 13.26 0.55
C ALA A 232 22.12 11.76 0.66
N GLN A 233 20.84 11.36 0.84
CA GLN A 233 20.45 9.96 0.98
C GLN A 233 18.98 9.77 0.63
N GLU A 234 18.67 8.63 0.04
CA GLU A 234 17.30 8.14 -0.10
C GLU A 234 17.02 7.01 0.89
N ALA A 235 15.82 7.00 1.45
CA ALA A 235 15.30 5.89 2.26
C ALA A 235 13.79 5.72 2.03
N ILE A 236 13.32 4.48 2.11
CA ILE A 236 11.93 4.14 1.76
C ILE A 236 10.97 4.49 2.90
N GLN A 237 11.32 4.13 4.13
CA GLN A 237 10.46 4.28 5.30
C GLN A 237 10.70 5.61 6.00
N MET A 238 9.62 6.26 6.44
CA MET A 238 9.66 7.55 7.10
C MET A 238 10.50 7.51 8.40
N GLN A 239 10.42 6.41 9.16
CA GLN A 239 11.25 6.19 10.35
C GLN A 239 12.74 6.22 10.02
N THR A 240 13.12 5.58 8.91
CA THR A 240 14.52 5.55 8.45
C THR A 240 14.99 6.95 8.06
N ILE A 241 14.14 7.70 7.33
CA ILE A 241 14.43 9.09 6.96
C ILE A 241 14.72 9.93 8.21
N VAL A 242 13.82 9.87 9.20
CA VAL A 242 13.97 10.62 10.47
C VAL A 242 15.21 10.17 11.25
N ASN A 243 15.53 8.87 11.28
CA ASN A 243 16.74 8.35 11.91
C ASN A 243 18.01 8.86 11.23
N LEU A 244 18.04 8.95 9.90
CA LEU A 244 19.17 9.50 9.15
C LEU A 244 19.34 11.00 9.39
N VAL A 245 18.22 11.74 9.51
CA VAL A 245 18.25 13.14 9.97
C VAL A 245 18.83 13.24 11.38
N SER A 246 18.38 12.40 12.32
CA SER A 246 18.96 12.35 13.69
C SER A 246 20.46 12.12 13.69
N ALA A 247 20.98 11.35 12.73
CA ALA A 247 22.39 11.07 12.56
C ALA A 247 23.17 12.20 11.87
N GLY A 248 22.51 13.30 11.46
CA GLY A 248 23.15 14.47 10.86
C GLY A 248 23.43 14.39 9.37
N LEU A 249 22.79 13.43 8.63
CA LEU A 249 23.03 13.28 7.19
C LEU A 249 22.43 14.42 6.35
N GLY A 250 21.50 15.20 6.91
CA GLY A 250 20.83 16.29 6.24
C GLY A 250 19.50 16.63 6.90
N VAL A 251 18.63 17.29 6.15
CA VAL A 251 17.27 17.65 6.57
C VAL A 251 16.25 16.90 5.74
N ALA A 252 15.00 16.77 6.19
CA ALA A 252 13.97 16.08 5.45
C ALA A 252 12.63 16.82 5.47
N TRP A 253 11.95 16.85 4.32
CA TRP A 253 10.55 17.25 4.26
C TRP A 253 9.69 16.04 4.66
N VAL A 254 8.88 16.23 5.69
CA VAL A 254 8.01 15.17 6.23
C VAL A 254 6.61 15.72 6.51
N PRO A 255 5.54 14.90 6.42
CA PRO A 255 4.23 15.28 6.92
C PRO A 255 4.25 15.68 8.40
N ALA A 256 3.41 16.63 8.81
CA ALA A 256 3.39 17.12 10.18
C ALA A 256 3.10 16.01 11.21
N SER A 257 2.33 14.98 10.84
CA SER A 257 2.03 13.81 11.67
C SER A 257 3.27 13.03 12.10
N VAL A 258 4.37 13.11 11.34
CA VAL A 258 5.64 12.42 11.67
C VAL A 258 6.24 12.92 12.98
N GLN A 259 5.87 14.12 13.43
CA GLN A 259 6.30 14.66 14.74
C GLN A 259 5.86 13.75 15.90
N GLN A 260 4.80 12.97 15.73
CA GLN A 260 4.32 12.01 16.73
C GLN A 260 5.29 10.84 16.95
N PHE A 261 6.19 10.58 16.01
CA PHE A 261 7.23 9.56 16.15
C PHE A 261 8.28 9.90 17.23
N GLN A 262 8.38 11.18 17.65
CA GLN A 262 9.21 11.66 18.78
C GLN A 262 10.65 11.10 18.82
N ARG A 263 11.34 11.12 17.69
CA ARG A 263 12.74 10.67 17.63
C ARG A 263 13.67 11.66 18.35
N SER A 264 14.43 11.20 19.33
CA SER A 264 15.48 11.99 20.00
C SER A 264 16.53 12.47 18.99
N GLY A 265 17.01 13.71 19.16
CA GLY A 265 18.02 14.31 18.27
C GLY A 265 17.42 14.90 16.98
N VAL A 266 16.08 14.96 16.84
CA VAL A 266 15.41 15.61 15.73
C VAL A 266 14.44 16.66 16.23
N VAL A 267 14.46 17.82 15.59
CA VAL A 267 13.44 18.86 15.77
C VAL A 267 12.69 19.09 14.45
N TYR A 268 11.43 19.47 14.58
CA TYR A 268 10.57 19.77 13.42
C TYR A 268 10.27 21.26 13.40
N ARG A 269 10.32 21.87 12.21
CA ARG A 269 10.09 23.31 12.03
C ARG A 269 9.13 23.57 10.89
N GLN A 270 8.22 24.49 11.12
CA GLN A 270 7.43 25.05 10.02
C GLN A 270 8.31 25.93 9.15
N VAL A 271 8.08 25.85 7.84
CA VAL A 271 8.81 26.63 6.84
C VAL A 271 7.80 27.51 6.11
N GLN A 272 8.05 28.81 6.12
CA GLN A 272 7.24 29.78 5.40
C GLN A 272 7.69 29.86 3.95
N GLY A 273 6.71 29.97 3.05
CA GLY A 273 6.92 30.26 1.63
C GLY A 273 7.59 31.61 1.40
N THR A 274 8.07 31.81 0.20
CA THR A 274 8.72 33.07 -0.24
C THR A 274 7.91 33.73 -1.35
N GLY A 275 8.14 35.03 -1.57
CA GLY A 275 7.51 35.79 -2.64
C GLY A 275 6.15 36.41 -2.25
N ARG A 276 5.57 37.18 -3.16
CA ARG A 276 4.26 37.86 -3.04
C ARG A 276 3.46 37.68 -4.33
N GLY A 277 2.14 37.57 -4.22
CA GLY A 277 1.26 37.46 -5.39
C GLY A 277 1.52 36.18 -6.21
N SER A 278 1.62 36.34 -7.53
CA SER A 278 1.86 35.25 -8.50
C SER A 278 3.27 34.63 -8.42
N GLU A 279 4.22 35.30 -7.77
CA GLU A 279 5.60 34.80 -7.59
C GLU A 279 5.78 34.05 -6.25
N ARG A 280 4.69 33.75 -5.56
CA ARG A 280 4.73 33.07 -4.26
C ARG A 280 5.07 31.60 -4.43
N ILE A 281 6.21 31.19 -3.89
CA ILE A 281 6.57 29.79 -3.73
C ILE A 281 6.09 29.33 -2.36
N ALA A 282 5.22 28.33 -2.34
CA ALA A 282 4.66 27.76 -1.12
C ALA A 282 5.25 26.39 -0.84
N VAL A 283 5.36 26.03 0.43
CA VAL A 283 5.63 24.64 0.83
C VAL A 283 4.44 23.79 0.44
N PRO A 284 4.63 22.67 -0.27
CA PRO A 284 3.52 21.80 -0.64
C PRO A 284 2.85 21.21 0.60
N GLY A 285 1.55 21.02 0.53
CA GLY A 285 0.83 20.16 1.48
C GLY A 285 0.81 18.72 1.01
N CYS A 286 0.41 17.83 1.90
CA CYS A 286 0.15 16.44 1.56
C CYS A 286 -1.23 16.02 2.06
N GLU A 287 -1.76 15.00 1.43
CA GLU A 287 -3.05 14.39 1.77
C GLU A 287 -2.87 12.89 1.93
N THR A 288 -3.61 12.32 2.86
CA THR A 288 -3.78 10.88 2.98
C THR A 288 -5.19 10.53 2.54
N SER A 289 -5.32 9.64 1.57
CA SER A 289 -6.59 9.11 1.12
C SER A 289 -6.68 7.62 1.39
N LEU A 290 -7.84 7.17 1.86
CA LEU A 290 -8.25 5.78 1.77
C LEU A 290 -8.68 5.53 0.32
N VAL A 291 -8.03 4.57 -0.35
CA VAL A 291 -8.30 4.24 -1.75
C VAL A 291 -8.71 2.77 -1.88
N TRP A 292 -9.59 2.47 -2.84
CA TRP A 292 -10.06 1.12 -3.11
C TRP A 292 -10.48 0.96 -4.56
N GLN A 293 -10.51 -0.28 -5.02
CA GLN A 293 -10.97 -0.63 -6.36
C GLN A 293 -12.40 -1.17 -6.36
N ARG A 294 -12.71 -2.05 -5.41
CA ARG A 294 -14.02 -2.68 -5.25
C ARG A 294 -14.53 -2.45 -3.84
N SER A 295 -15.83 -2.24 -3.71
CA SER A 295 -16.48 -2.06 -2.41
C SER A 295 -16.99 -3.39 -1.89
N SER A 296 -16.72 -3.70 -0.63
CA SER A 296 -17.32 -4.81 0.13
C SER A 296 -18.18 -4.25 1.27
N PRO A 297 -19.10 -5.04 1.84
CA PRO A 297 -19.88 -4.61 3.00
C PRO A 297 -19.03 -4.16 4.18
N SER A 298 -17.94 -4.89 4.50
CA SER A 298 -17.00 -4.52 5.56
C SER A 298 -16.29 -3.20 5.26
N LEU A 299 -15.89 -2.97 3.99
CA LEU A 299 -15.28 -1.71 3.58
C LEU A 299 -16.29 -0.55 3.63
N GLN A 300 -17.54 -0.77 3.22
CA GLN A 300 -18.59 0.25 3.33
C GLN A 300 -18.83 0.68 4.78
N ARG A 301 -18.86 -0.27 5.72
CA ARG A 301 -18.94 0.04 7.15
C ARG A 301 -17.73 0.85 7.61
N PHE A 302 -16.53 0.45 7.21
CA PHE A 302 -15.31 1.18 7.55
C PHE A 302 -15.30 2.60 6.95
N MET A 303 -15.76 2.79 5.72
CA MET A 303 -15.89 4.13 5.12
C MET A 303 -16.92 5.00 5.85
N GLY A 304 -18.07 4.42 6.24
CA GLY A 304 -19.06 5.11 7.06
C GLY A 304 -18.49 5.56 8.41
N PHE A 305 -17.79 4.66 9.08
CA PHE A 305 -17.06 4.94 10.31
C PHE A 305 -16.00 6.04 10.11
N ALA A 306 -15.17 5.92 9.06
CA ALA A 306 -14.11 6.87 8.74
C ALA A 306 -14.66 8.28 8.47
N ASN A 307 -15.77 8.40 7.74
CA ASN A 307 -16.42 9.69 7.50
C ASN A 307 -16.85 10.40 8.78
N VAL A 308 -17.42 9.67 9.74
CA VAL A 308 -17.85 10.23 11.03
C VAL A 308 -16.64 10.70 11.85
N HIS A 309 -15.60 9.87 11.92
CA HIS A 309 -14.41 10.17 12.73
C HIS A 309 -13.51 11.23 12.09
N ASN A 310 -13.53 11.36 10.77
CA ASN A 310 -12.80 12.41 10.05
C ASN A 310 -13.41 13.81 10.31
N ALA A 311 -14.73 13.90 10.37
CA ALA A 311 -15.42 15.16 10.68
C ALA A 311 -15.08 15.67 12.09
N VAL A 312 -14.89 14.78 13.06
CA VAL A 312 -14.54 15.15 14.45
C VAL A 312 -13.11 15.71 14.55
N HIS A 313 -12.18 15.24 13.73
CA HIS A 313 -10.80 15.74 13.73
C HIS A 313 -10.62 17.06 12.97
N ALA A 314 -11.52 17.41 12.07
CA ALA A 314 -11.50 18.69 11.34
C ALA A 314 -11.88 19.88 12.24
N ASP A 315 -12.65 19.65 13.32
CA ASP A 315 -13.15 20.69 14.24
C ASP A 315 -12.29 20.89 15.51
N THR A 316 -11.18 20.17 15.67
CA THR A 316 -10.28 20.37 16.81
C THR A 316 -9.17 21.35 16.43
N PRO A 317 -9.21 22.63 16.89
CA PRO A 317 -8.11 23.55 16.62
C PRO A 317 -6.85 23.04 17.29
N SER A 318 -5.78 22.96 16.53
CA SER A 318 -4.43 22.68 17.03
C SER A 318 -4.04 23.75 18.06
N ASN A 319 -3.98 23.35 19.32
CA ASN A 319 -3.50 24.16 20.43
C ASN A 319 -1.97 24.25 20.42
#